data_706b40de86ddafab4a12c930404ad694
#
_entry.id   706b40de86ddafab4a12c930404ad694
#
_cell.length_a   1.000
_cell.length_b   1.000
_cell.length_c   1.000
_cell.angle_alpha   90.00
_cell.angle_beta   90.00
_cell.angle_gamma   90.00
#
_symmetry.space_group_name_H-M   'P 1'
#
loop_
_entity.id
_entity.type
_entity.pdbx_description
1 polymer ?
#
loop_
_entity_poly.entity_id
_entity_poly.type
_entity_poly.pdbx_seq_one_letter_code
_entity_poly.pdbx_strand_id
1 'polypeptide(L)'
;MKQSGNSRSTKCFRLRNATVVAMIAVGVSLFASFGLRAQAPQIKNSSQLGQSQIVELRIGDEIEPVMAEYVDSGIEEATQKHASLVLITMDTPGGLSTSMEDIIHHILDSPVPVAIFISPSGSRGASAGFFILLSADVAAMAPGTHTGAASPLLAIGGFPVEVDETLKKKILNDATAFLRSYSAKRGRNVELAESAVVDGKAWTETEALDGHLIDLVANSQDDLLAKLDGRTIKRFDGSTVQLALHNPVRIPFSMSFRQQFLSRIVQPDAFFILLIVGVLGLYVEFTHPGMVAPGVVGGISLVLALYAMHILPVAPTGIVLIILALGLFIVEAKYTSHGVLAIGGIVSMLLGALMLVRSPLTHAGVSLGVALGVTLPFALIVIFLMRLVLKSRSWKPSMGREQFVGTIAEVTSALVKTADGEMFEGMVRLNGAYWRAVAREAIPDGSHVRVVSFEGLTLHVVPAEHSALAK
;
A
#
# COMPACT_ATOMS: atom_id res chain seq x y z
N MET A 1 47.01 -19.61 -29.11
CA MET A 1 46.68 -19.47 -27.71
C MET A 1 46.29 -18.05 -27.40
N LYS A 2 45.01 -17.78 -27.22
CA LYS A 2 44.47 -16.65 -26.40
C LYS A 2 42.95 -16.82 -26.31
N GLN A 3 42.47 -17.02 -25.10
CA GLN A 3 41.06 -17.09 -24.74
C GLN A 3 40.40 -15.73 -25.03
N SER A 4 39.31 -15.74 -25.79
CA SER A 4 38.40 -14.61 -25.90
C SER A 4 36.96 -15.15 -26.10
N GLY A 5 36.39 -15.68 -25.04
CA GLY A 5 35.06 -16.29 -25.13
C GLY A 5 34.24 -16.16 -23.86
N ASN A 6 34.24 -14.98 -23.16
CA ASN A 6 33.41 -14.88 -21.97
C ASN A 6 32.89 -13.46 -21.63
N SER A 7 32.76 -12.58 -22.62
CA SER A 7 32.35 -11.18 -22.31
C SER A 7 30.85 -10.89 -22.57
N ARG A 8 30.12 -11.75 -23.28
CA ARG A 8 28.70 -11.52 -23.60
C ARG A 8 27.70 -12.08 -22.59
N SER A 9 28.06 -13.18 -21.93
CA SER A 9 27.19 -13.81 -20.88
C SER A 9 27.11 -12.93 -19.63
N THR A 10 28.21 -12.30 -19.23
CA THR A 10 28.26 -11.42 -18.03
C THR A 10 27.53 -10.08 -18.22
N LYS A 11 27.43 -9.56 -19.44
CA LYS A 11 26.65 -8.32 -19.69
C LYS A 11 25.13 -8.57 -19.64
N CYS A 12 24.66 -9.71 -20.10
CA CYS A 12 23.25 -10.06 -20.06
C CYS A 12 22.79 -10.32 -18.61
N PHE A 13 23.63 -10.94 -17.78
CA PHE A 13 23.38 -11.17 -16.37
C PHE A 13 23.39 -9.87 -15.54
N ARG A 14 24.28 -8.92 -15.85
CA ARG A 14 24.34 -7.60 -15.19
C ARG A 14 23.15 -6.69 -15.54
N LEU A 15 22.66 -6.72 -16.78
CA LEU A 15 21.47 -5.96 -17.16
C LEU A 15 20.18 -6.51 -16.48
N ARG A 16 20.11 -7.85 -16.28
CA ARG A 16 18.97 -8.50 -15.64
C ARG A 16 18.88 -8.17 -14.15
N ASN A 17 20.04 -8.05 -13.47
CA ASN A 17 20.07 -7.65 -12.05
C ASN A 17 19.85 -6.15 -11.86
N ALA A 18 20.23 -5.30 -12.81
CA ALA A 18 19.99 -3.85 -12.73
C ALA A 18 18.50 -3.49 -12.81
N THR A 19 17.70 -4.23 -13.57
CA THR A 19 16.25 -4.00 -13.68
C THR A 19 15.51 -4.39 -12.42
N VAL A 20 15.92 -5.45 -11.75
CA VAL A 20 15.32 -5.90 -10.48
C VAL A 20 15.71 -4.98 -9.34
N VAL A 21 16.97 -4.50 -9.30
CA VAL A 21 17.42 -3.50 -8.32
C VAL A 21 16.70 -2.17 -8.51
N ALA A 22 16.41 -1.77 -9.74
CA ALA A 22 15.63 -0.56 -10.02
C ALA A 22 14.17 -0.68 -9.54
N MET A 23 13.54 -1.86 -9.63
CA MET A 23 12.20 -2.10 -9.08
C MET A 23 12.16 -2.00 -7.56
N ILE A 24 13.16 -2.55 -6.87
CA ILE A 24 13.28 -2.47 -5.40
C ILE A 24 13.57 -1.03 -4.98
N ALA A 25 14.40 -0.30 -5.72
CA ALA A 25 14.72 1.10 -5.45
C ALA A 25 13.50 2.03 -5.60
N VAL A 26 12.60 1.77 -6.56
CA VAL A 26 11.35 2.52 -6.72
C VAL A 26 10.40 2.24 -5.55
N GLY A 27 10.30 0.99 -5.09
CA GLY A 27 9.51 0.64 -3.90
C GLY A 27 10.03 1.31 -2.62
N VAL A 28 11.34 1.31 -2.42
CA VAL A 28 11.99 1.94 -1.25
C VAL A 28 11.93 3.47 -1.33
N SER A 29 12.02 4.07 -2.53
CA SER A 29 11.93 5.52 -2.71
C SER A 29 10.52 6.05 -2.44
N LEU A 30 9.47 5.27 -2.73
CA LEU A 30 8.09 5.61 -2.38
C LEU A 30 7.87 5.60 -0.85
N PHE A 31 8.56 4.72 -0.12
CA PHE A 31 8.55 4.71 1.35
C PHE A 31 9.35 5.88 1.97
N ALA A 32 10.44 6.30 1.35
CA ALA A 32 11.29 7.39 1.84
C ALA A 32 10.66 8.79 1.65
N SER A 33 9.70 8.95 0.74
CA SER A 33 8.97 10.21 0.50
C SER A 33 7.93 10.52 1.58
N PHE A 34 7.60 9.57 2.45
CA PHE A 34 6.83 9.82 3.67
C PHE A 34 7.74 10.43 4.74
N GLY A 35 7.91 11.73 4.63
CA GLY A 35 8.84 12.57 5.39
C GLY A 35 8.96 12.22 6.87
N LEU A 36 10.09 11.67 7.24
CA LEU A 36 10.64 11.73 8.58
C LEU A 36 11.01 13.19 8.89
N ARG A 37 10.07 13.97 9.43
CA ARG A 37 10.43 15.17 10.18
C ARG A 37 10.91 14.70 11.55
N ALA A 38 12.21 14.53 11.70
CA ALA A 38 12.85 14.39 12.99
C ALA A 38 12.62 15.67 13.78
N GLN A 39 11.84 15.60 14.88
CA GLN A 39 11.80 16.66 15.87
C GLN A 39 13.10 16.65 16.67
N ALA A 40 13.76 17.79 16.75
CA ALA A 40 14.95 17.99 17.57
C ALA A 40 14.64 17.77 19.06
N PRO A 41 15.58 17.22 19.85
CA PRO A 41 15.37 17.01 21.27
C PRO A 41 15.20 18.34 22.00
N GLN A 42 14.06 18.48 22.68
CA GLN A 42 13.78 19.63 23.55
C GLN A 42 14.65 19.57 24.79
N ILE A 43 15.37 20.65 25.06
CA ILE A 43 16.21 20.83 26.25
C ILE A 43 15.29 20.91 27.48
N LYS A 44 15.46 20.01 28.45
CA LYS A 44 14.77 20.06 29.74
C LYS A 44 15.23 21.29 30.51
N ASN A 45 14.40 22.32 30.61
CA ASN A 45 14.55 23.41 31.59
C ASN A 45 14.07 22.90 32.97
N SER A 46 15.01 22.78 33.89
CA SER A 46 14.85 22.28 35.27
C SER A 46 14.33 23.35 36.25
N SER A 47 13.27 24.10 35.92
CA SER A 47 12.73 25.14 36.83
C SER A 47 11.20 25.17 36.86
N GLN A 48 10.55 23.99 37.06
CA GLN A 48 9.08 23.91 37.08
C GLN A 48 8.53 23.07 38.25
N LEU A 49 9.09 23.23 39.42
CA LEU A 49 8.49 22.76 40.66
C LEU A 49 7.39 23.74 41.08
N GLY A 50 6.12 23.43 40.79
CA GLY A 50 4.94 24.20 41.26
C GLY A 50 3.94 24.64 40.19
N GLN A 51 4.21 24.47 38.90
CA GLN A 51 3.22 24.80 37.87
C GLN A 51 2.34 23.57 37.52
N SER A 52 1.04 23.80 37.39
CA SER A 52 0.08 22.85 36.90
C SER A 52 0.50 22.29 35.54
N GLN A 53 0.46 20.99 35.35
CA GLN A 53 0.83 20.31 34.09
C GLN A 53 -0.42 19.75 33.43
N ILE A 54 -0.48 19.82 32.09
CA ILE A 54 -1.52 19.22 31.26
C ILE A 54 -0.86 18.34 30.23
N VAL A 55 -1.32 17.11 30.11
CA VAL A 55 -0.90 16.21 29.03
C VAL A 55 -1.92 16.32 27.90
N GLU A 56 -1.43 16.67 26.71
CA GLU A 56 -2.26 16.91 25.52
C GLU A 56 -2.15 15.74 24.55
N LEU A 57 -3.28 15.11 24.22
CA LEU A 57 -3.43 14.05 23.23
C LEU A 57 -4.27 14.54 22.06
N ARG A 58 -4.13 13.85 20.93
CA ARG A 58 -4.94 14.12 19.75
C ARG A 58 -5.48 12.82 19.14
N ILE A 59 -6.80 12.72 19.03
CA ILE A 59 -7.52 11.72 18.24
C ILE A 59 -7.94 12.42 16.95
N GLY A 60 -7.25 12.12 15.84
CA GLY A 60 -7.47 12.81 14.56
C GLY A 60 -7.88 11.89 13.42
N ASP A 61 -8.14 10.61 13.69
CA ASP A 61 -8.44 9.58 12.71
C ASP A 61 -9.50 8.58 13.24
N GLU A 62 -9.66 7.44 12.57
CA GLU A 62 -10.53 6.36 13.01
C GLU A 62 -10.07 5.78 14.36
N ILE A 63 -11.05 5.34 15.16
CA ILE A 63 -10.81 4.68 16.46
C ILE A 63 -10.42 3.23 16.18
N GLU A 64 -9.13 2.96 16.29
CA GLU A 64 -8.49 1.66 16.04
C GLU A 64 -7.69 1.19 17.28
N PRO A 65 -7.21 -0.06 17.33
CA PRO A 65 -6.48 -0.56 18.51
C PRO A 65 -5.23 0.25 18.88
N VAL A 66 -4.52 0.79 17.88
CA VAL A 66 -3.34 1.63 18.14
C VAL A 66 -3.73 2.97 18.77
N MET A 67 -4.91 3.52 18.40
CA MET A 67 -5.44 4.73 19.01
C MET A 67 -5.81 4.48 20.48
N ALA A 68 -6.39 3.33 20.79
CA ALA A 68 -6.70 2.96 22.18
C ALA A 68 -5.42 2.84 23.03
N GLU A 69 -4.39 2.15 22.51
CA GLU A 69 -3.08 2.05 23.17
C GLU A 69 -2.42 3.43 23.36
N TYR A 70 -2.56 4.33 22.38
CA TYR A 70 -2.02 5.69 22.48
C TYR A 70 -2.70 6.51 23.59
N VAL A 71 -4.03 6.42 23.70
CA VAL A 71 -4.79 7.12 24.76
C VAL A 71 -4.41 6.57 26.13
N ASP A 72 -4.33 5.24 26.27
CA ASP A 72 -3.87 4.58 27.51
C ASP A 72 -2.50 5.07 27.94
N SER A 73 -1.51 4.98 27.04
CA SER A 73 -0.14 5.47 27.29
C SER A 73 -0.08 6.95 27.69
N GLY A 74 -0.96 7.77 27.11
CA GLY A 74 -1.07 9.20 27.45
C GLY A 74 -1.65 9.46 28.83
N ILE A 75 -2.64 8.66 29.25
CA ILE A 75 -3.22 8.70 30.60
C ILE A 75 -2.17 8.20 31.63
N GLU A 76 -1.42 7.14 31.32
CA GLU A 76 -0.33 6.67 32.16
C GLU A 76 0.76 7.74 32.33
N GLU A 77 1.18 8.40 31.26
CA GLU A 77 2.15 9.51 31.28
C GLU A 77 1.66 10.66 32.16
N ALA A 78 0.37 11.03 32.04
CA ALA A 78 -0.25 12.05 32.86
C ALA A 78 -0.24 11.66 34.34
N THR A 79 -0.51 10.40 34.64
CA THR A 79 -0.49 9.86 36.00
C THR A 79 0.92 9.91 36.60
N GLN A 80 1.94 9.46 35.84
CA GLN A 80 3.34 9.51 36.27
C GLN A 80 3.86 10.92 36.51
N LYS A 81 3.36 11.88 35.73
CA LYS A 81 3.72 13.31 35.86
C LYS A 81 2.89 14.06 36.89
N HIS A 82 1.92 13.41 37.52
CA HIS A 82 0.95 14.06 38.41
C HIS A 82 0.28 15.27 37.73
N ALA A 83 -0.11 15.08 36.47
CA ALA A 83 -0.77 16.12 35.69
C ALA A 83 -2.12 16.51 36.31
N SER A 84 -2.50 17.77 36.15
CA SER A 84 -3.79 18.30 36.65
C SER A 84 -4.95 17.93 35.70
N LEU A 85 -4.64 17.66 34.44
CA LEU A 85 -5.63 17.35 33.39
C LEU A 85 -4.98 16.57 32.24
N VAL A 86 -5.73 15.63 31.69
CA VAL A 86 -5.51 15.10 30.34
C VAL A 86 -6.46 15.82 29.39
N LEU A 87 -5.96 16.49 28.38
CA LEU A 87 -6.74 17.16 27.35
C LEU A 87 -6.66 16.37 26.04
N ILE A 88 -7.76 15.77 25.63
CA ILE A 88 -7.86 15.05 24.37
C ILE A 88 -8.59 15.91 23.34
N THR A 89 -7.87 16.39 22.32
CA THR A 89 -8.49 17.04 21.16
C THR A 89 -8.96 15.98 20.19
N MET A 90 -10.22 16.03 19.76
CA MET A 90 -10.83 14.98 18.98
C MET A 90 -11.46 15.48 17.69
N ASP A 91 -11.15 14.76 16.58
CA ASP A 91 -11.81 14.87 15.29
C ASP A 91 -11.87 13.45 14.66
N THR A 92 -12.96 12.73 14.85
CA THR A 92 -13.09 11.34 14.42
C THR A 92 -14.45 11.04 13.81
N PRO A 93 -14.48 10.23 12.73
CA PRO A 93 -15.71 9.71 12.17
C PRO A 93 -16.29 8.53 12.96
N GLY A 94 -15.53 7.99 13.92
CA GLY A 94 -15.83 6.76 14.64
C GLY A 94 -14.76 5.69 14.43
N GLY A 95 -15.11 4.43 14.59
CA GLY A 95 -14.19 3.30 14.42
C GLY A 95 -14.70 2.03 15.08
N LEU A 96 -13.79 1.17 15.53
CA LEU A 96 -14.09 -0.13 16.10
C LEU A 96 -14.68 -0.02 17.51
N SER A 97 -15.78 -0.75 17.78
CA SER A 97 -16.42 -0.77 19.10
C SER A 97 -15.48 -1.25 20.20
N THR A 98 -14.67 -2.27 19.95
CA THR A 98 -13.70 -2.78 20.94
C THR A 98 -12.70 -1.72 21.36
N SER A 99 -12.12 -1.00 20.40
CA SER A 99 -11.18 0.08 20.68
C SER A 99 -11.83 1.28 21.37
N MET A 100 -13.09 1.57 21.03
CA MET A 100 -13.89 2.57 21.72
C MET A 100 -14.12 2.19 23.19
N GLU A 101 -14.51 0.95 23.45
CA GLU A 101 -14.72 0.44 24.81
C GLU A 101 -13.44 0.49 25.64
N ASP A 102 -12.30 0.09 25.08
CA ASP A 102 -10.98 0.18 25.73
C ASP A 102 -10.66 1.64 26.12
N ILE A 103 -10.82 2.60 25.19
CA ILE A 103 -10.62 4.02 25.48
C ILE A 103 -11.54 4.50 26.60
N ILE A 104 -12.81 4.13 26.57
CA ILE A 104 -13.78 4.52 27.59
C ILE A 104 -13.37 3.96 28.97
N HIS A 105 -12.97 2.70 29.05
CA HIS A 105 -12.48 2.08 30.28
C HIS A 105 -11.29 2.84 30.86
N HIS A 106 -10.28 3.16 30.04
CA HIS A 106 -9.12 3.96 30.47
C HIS A 106 -9.51 5.36 30.94
N ILE A 107 -10.48 6.01 30.30
CA ILE A 107 -11.00 7.32 30.74
C ILE A 107 -11.72 7.23 32.09
N LEU A 108 -12.58 6.23 32.25
CA LEU A 108 -13.38 6.05 33.47
C LEU A 108 -12.49 5.68 34.68
N ASP A 109 -11.44 4.89 34.47
CA ASP A 109 -10.50 4.42 35.47
C ASP A 109 -9.31 5.38 35.68
N SER A 110 -9.20 6.44 34.86
CA SER A 110 -8.07 7.40 34.92
C SER A 110 -7.99 8.05 36.30
N PRO A 111 -6.80 8.08 36.96
CA PRO A 111 -6.62 8.85 38.20
C PRO A 111 -6.58 10.35 37.96
N VAL A 112 -6.24 10.79 36.74
CA VAL A 112 -6.17 12.19 36.33
C VAL A 112 -7.48 12.59 35.62
N PRO A 113 -8.08 13.77 35.89
CA PRO A 113 -9.21 14.25 35.14
C PRO A 113 -8.99 14.27 33.63
N VAL A 114 -9.99 13.84 32.84
CA VAL A 114 -9.93 13.80 31.39
C VAL A 114 -10.95 14.76 30.79
N ALA A 115 -10.49 15.73 30.01
CA ALA A 115 -11.33 16.59 29.19
C ALA A 115 -11.20 16.20 27.71
N ILE A 116 -12.34 16.09 27.04
CA ILE A 116 -12.40 15.86 25.60
C ILE A 116 -12.94 17.10 24.92
N PHE A 117 -12.24 17.55 23.89
CA PHE A 117 -12.58 18.74 23.14
C PHE A 117 -12.67 18.45 21.64
N ILE A 118 -13.88 18.45 21.10
CA ILE A 118 -14.07 18.32 19.64
C ILE A 118 -13.67 19.65 19.00
N SER A 119 -12.55 19.66 18.30
CA SER A 119 -12.00 20.83 17.62
C SER A 119 -10.94 20.44 16.56
N PRO A 120 -10.61 21.35 15.62
CA PRO A 120 -11.11 22.70 15.41
C PRO A 120 -12.52 22.76 14.82
N SER A 121 -13.01 23.97 14.47
CA SER A 121 -14.26 24.14 13.74
C SER A 121 -14.29 23.29 12.48
N GLY A 122 -15.41 22.61 12.21
CA GLY A 122 -15.57 21.60 11.15
C GLY A 122 -15.27 20.18 11.58
N SER A 123 -14.66 19.99 12.77
CA SER A 123 -14.41 18.66 13.34
C SER A 123 -15.68 17.99 13.84
N ARG A 124 -15.58 16.67 14.02
CA ARG A 124 -16.68 15.83 14.50
C ARG A 124 -16.23 14.83 15.55
N GLY A 125 -17.15 14.50 16.46
CA GLY A 125 -17.05 13.35 17.35
C GLY A 125 -18.19 12.39 17.03
N ALA A 126 -18.11 11.69 15.88
CA ALA A 126 -19.21 10.84 15.41
C ALA A 126 -19.02 9.38 15.81
N SER A 127 -20.14 8.62 15.90
CA SER A 127 -20.16 7.18 16.18
C SER A 127 -19.35 6.84 17.45
N ALA A 128 -18.28 6.06 17.40
CA ALA A 128 -17.42 5.78 18.56
C ALA A 128 -16.94 7.06 19.28
N GLY A 129 -16.67 8.16 18.52
CA GLY A 129 -16.28 9.43 19.10
C GLY A 129 -17.34 10.05 20.00
N PHE A 130 -18.62 9.85 19.73
CA PHE A 130 -19.72 10.28 20.60
C PHE A 130 -19.70 9.53 21.94
N PHE A 131 -19.55 8.21 21.92
CA PHE A 131 -19.42 7.41 23.13
C PHE A 131 -18.24 7.85 24.00
N ILE A 132 -17.08 8.07 23.37
CA ILE A 132 -15.85 8.53 24.03
C ILE A 132 -16.05 9.93 24.62
N LEU A 133 -16.67 10.86 23.88
CA LEU A 133 -16.98 12.21 24.38
C LEU A 133 -17.78 12.17 25.67
N LEU A 134 -18.85 11.37 25.72
CA LEU A 134 -19.73 11.29 26.87
C LEU A 134 -19.11 10.60 28.09
N SER A 135 -18.01 9.83 27.93
CA SER A 135 -17.28 9.20 29.02
C SER A 135 -16.38 10.18 29.80
N ALA A 136 -16.03 11.32 29.19
CA ALA A 136 -15.11 12.30 29.75
C ALA A 136 -15.62 12.95 31.04
N ASP A 137 -14.70 13.37 31.91
CA ASP A 137 -15.02 14.22 33.07
C ASP A 137 -15.53 15.59 32.61
N VAL A 138 -14.97 16.12 31.52
CA VAL A 138 -15.44 17.33 30.85
C VAL A 138 -15.57 17.05 29.34
N ALA A 139 -16.76 17.23 28.82
CA ALA A 139 -17.02 17.18 27.38
C ALA A 139 -17.21 18.59 26.83
N ALA A 140 -16.42 18.96 25.83
CA ALA A 140 -16.46 20.29 25.22
C ALA A 140 -16.43 20.21 23.70
N MET A 141 -17.00 21.24 23.06
CA MET A 141 -17.03 21.34 21.60
C MET A 141 -16.63 22.75 21.16
N ALA A 142 -15.98 22.87 20.00
CA ALA A 142 -15.74 24.16 19.35
C ALA A 142 -16.96 24.56 18.51
N PRO A 143 -17.17 25.88 18.26
CA PRO A 143 -18.19 26.32 17.33
C PRO A 143 -18.04 25.71 15.93
N GLY A 144 -19.16 25.32 15.34
CA GLY A 144 -19.18 24.69 14.02
C GLY A 144 -18.71 23.24 14.00
N THR A 145 -18.78 22.55 15.13
CA THR A 145 -18.53 21.09 15.24
C THR A 145 -19.83 20.34 15.47
N HIS A 146 -19.81 19.04 15.33
CA HIS A 146 -21.00 18.18 15.57
C HIS A 146 -20.60 16.85 16.20
N THR A 147 -21.58 16.20 16.85
CA THR A 147 -21.40 14.91 17.51
C THR A 147 -22.69 14.08 17.42
N GLY A 148 -22.60 12.77 17.62
CA GLY A 148 -23.74 11.86 17.53
C GLY A 148 -23.58 10.81 16.44
N ALA A 149 -24.68 10.49 15.71
CA ALA A 149 -24.74 9.47 14.66
C ALA A 149 -24.08 8.14 15.09
N ALA A 150 -24.49 7.63 16.24
CA ALA A 150 -23.79 6.57 16.95
C ALA A 150 -24.44 5.18 16.82
N SER A 151 -25.30 4.97 15.81
CA SER A 151 -25.89 3.66 15.53
C SER A 151 -24.82 2.64 15.16
N PRO A 152 -24.75 1.46 15.83
CA PRO A 152 -23.79 0.44 15.49
C PRO A 152 -23.97 -0.06 14.06
N LEU A 153 -22.87 -0.05 13.29
CA LEU A 153 -22.80 -0.64 11.96
C LEU A 153 -22.19 -2.02 12.10
N LEU A 154 -22.93 -3.04 11.63
CA LEU A 154 -22.42 -4.39 11.60
C LEU A 154 -21.68 -4.64 10.30
N ALA A 155 -20.42 -4.97 10.43
CA ALA A 155 -19.58 -5.36 9.31
C ALA A 155 -18.79 -6.63 9.66
N ILE A 156 -18.80 -7.62 8.79
CA ILE A 156 -17.91 -8.79 8.87
C ILE A 156 -16.91 -8.67 7.74
N GLY A 157 -15.61 -8.58 8.09
CA GLY A 157 -14.55 -8.37 7.09
C GLY A 157 -14.73 -7.09 6.27
N GLY A 158 -15.30 -6.04 6.88
CA GLY A 158 -15.55 -4.76 6.22
C GLY A 158 -16.83 -4.68 5.37
N PHE A 159 -17.63 -5.75 5.33
CA PHE A 159 -18.92 -5.74 4.64
C PHE A 159 -20.05 -5.41 5.59
N PRO A 160 -20.93 -4.45 5.24
CA PRO A 160 -22.20 -4.33 5.91
C PRO A 160 -22.94 -5.67 5.80
N VAL A 161 -23.27 -6.26 6.94
CA VAL A 161 -24.03 -7.50 6.99
C VAL A 161 -25.46 -7.14 7.38
N GLU A 162 -26.40 -7.51 6.52
CA GLU A 162 -27.80 -7.53 6.93
C GLU A 162 -28.00 -8.66 7.94
N VAL A 163 -28.28 -8.29 9.17
CA VAL A 163 -28.61 -9.23 10.24
C VAL A 163 -30.09 -9.24 10.47
N ASP A 164 -30.56 -10.36 11.04
CA ASP A 164 -31.95 -10.45 11.44
C ASP A 164 -32.32 -9.36 12.47
N GLU A 165 -33.59 -8.98 12.53
CA GLU A 165 -34.09 -7.94 13.43
C GLU A 165 -33.82 -8.26 14.90
N THR A 166 -33.72 -9.54 15.27
CA THR A 166 -33.44 -9.95 16.65
C THR A 166 -32.03 -9.65 17.06
N LEU A 167 -31.04 -9.94 16.16
CA LEU A 167 -29.65 -9.64 16.41
C LEU A 167 -29.40 -8.12 16.41
N LYS A 168 -30.02 -7.40 15.48
CA LYS A 168 -29.96 -5.93 15.43
C LYS A 168 -30.46 -5.31 16.74
N LYS A 169 -31.62 -5.77 17.26
CA LYS A 169 -32.16 -5.32 18.56
C LYS A 169 -31.23 -5.62 19.73
N LYS A 170 -30.61 -6.81 19.75
CA LYS A 170 -29.65 -7.15 20.82
C LYS A 170 -28.47 -6.19 20.82
N ILE A 171 -27.87 -5.91 19.67
CA ILE A 171 -26.72 -5.02 19.54
C ILE A 171 -27.08 -3.58 19.92
N LEU A 172 -28.23 -3.08 19.45
CA LEU A 172 -28.70 -1.75 19.85
C LEU A 172 -28.96 -1.65 21.36
N ASN A 173 -29.57 -2.66 21.95
CA ASN A 173 -29.84 -2.70 23.40
C ASN A 173 -28.54 -2.75 24.20
N ASP A 174 -27.56 -3.53 23.77
CA ASP A 174 -26.26 -3.64 24.42
C ASP A 174 -25.51 -2.32 24.36
N ALA A 175 -25.37 -1.72 23.18
CA ALA A 175 -24.73 -0.42 22.99
C ALA A 175 -25.41 0.69 23.79
N THR A 176 -26.76 0.68 23.85
CA THR A 176 -27.55 1.64 24.62
C THR A 176 -27.32 1.45 26.12
N ALA A 177 -27.33 0.20 26.61
CA ALA A 177 -27.07 -0.10 28.01
C ALA A 177 -25.66 0.30 28.43
N PHE A 178 -24.64 0.03 27.58
CA PHE A 178 -23.28 0.45 27.81
C PHE A 178 -23.19 1.97 27.92
N LEU A 179 -23.72 2.72 26.95
CA LEU A 179 -23.78 4.18 26.98
C LEU A 179 -24.43 4.73 28.25
N ARG A 180 -25.57 4.18 28.63
CA ARG A 180 -26.34 4.56 29.83
C ARG A 180 -25.51 4.36 31.11
N SER A 181 -24.73 3.29 31.19
CA SER A 181 -23.98 2.89 32.39
C SER A 181 -23.06 3.96 32.93
N TYR A 182 -22.47 4.78 32.05
CA TYR A 182 -21.56 5.85 32.45
C TYR A 182 -22.09 7.26 32.19
N SER A 183 -22.91 7.49 31.14
CA SER A 183 -23.45 8.82 30.84
C SER A 183 -24.34 9.36 31.93
N ALA A 184 -25.16 8.51 32.54
CA ALA A 184 -25.98 8.87 33.71
C ALA A 184 -25.16 9.33 34.91
N LYS A 185 -24.04 8.63 35.21
CA LYS A 185 -23.12 9.00 36.31
C LYS A 185 -22.37 10.30 36.04
N ARG A 186 -22.10 10.59 34.73
CA ARG A 186 -21.53 11.85 34.28
C ARG A 186 -22.50 13.03 34.27
N GLY A 187 -23.78 12.77 34.56
CA GLY A 187 -24.84 13.80 34.54
C GLY A 187 -25.24 14.22 33.13
N ARG A 188 -25.00 13.39 32.14
CA ARG A 188 -25.43 13.61 30.75
C ARG A 188 -26.90 13.31 30.57
N ASN A 189 -27.53 13.93 29.59
CA ASN A 189 -28.92 13.61 29.21
C ASN A 189 -28.96 12.23 28.52
N VAL A 190 -29.37 11.22 29.28
CA VAL A 190 -29.37 9.82 28.84
C VAL A 190 -30.35 9.60 27.69
N GLU A 191 -31.53 10.24 27.72
CA GLU A 191 -32.56 10.07 26.70
C GLU A 191 -32.08 10.58 25.32
N LEU A 192 -31.47 11.76 25.29
CA LEU A 192 -30.83 12.27 24.06
C LEU A 192 -29.65 11.39 23.63
N ALA A 193 -28.80 10.99 24.57
CA ALA A 193 -27.66 10.15 24.26
C ALA A 193 -28.09 8.82 23.61
N GLU A 194 -29.13 8.15 24.14
CA GLU A 194 -29.68 6.93 23.57
C GLU A 194 -30.26 7.14 22.16
N SER A 195 -30.85 8.30 21.87
CA SER A 195 -31.36 8.59 20.52
C SER A 195 -30.25 8.72 19.44
N ALA A 196 -29.00 9.00 19.82
CA ALA A 196 -27.89 8.88 18.92
C ALA A 196 -27.62 7.46 18.44
N VAL A 197 -27.85 6.49 19.34
CA VAL A 197 -27.64 5.06 19.08
C VAL A 197 -28.82 4.45 18.35
N VAL A 198 -30.03 4.72 18.80
CA VAL A 198 -31.25 4.08 18.30
C VAL A 198 -31.71 4.71 16.99
N ASP A 199 -31.72 6.04 16.92
CA ASP A 199 -32.28 6.80 15.80
C ASP A 199 -31.16 7.40 14.88
N GLY A 200 -29.89 7.24 15.27
CA GLY A 200 -28.75 7.82 14.50
C GLY A 200 -28.71 9.35 14.53
N LYS A 201 -29.30 9.99 15.56
CA LYS A 201 -29.31 11.45 15.65
C LYS A 201 -27.92 12.03 15.88
N ALA A 202 -27.74 13.26 15.40
CA ALA A 202 -26.53 14.05 15.60
C ALA A 202 -26.91 15.48 16.00
N TRP A 203 -26.02 16.17 16.70
CA TRP A 203 -26.20 17.50 17.24
C TRP A 203 -25.02 18.40 16.91
N THR A 204 -25.32 19.67 16.67
CA THR A 204 -24.34 20.75 16.68
C THR A 204 -23.87 21.02 18.11
N GLU A 205 -22.81 21.79 18.28
CA GLU A 205 -22.27 22.17 19.58
C GLU A 205 -23.31 22.87 20.45
N THR A 206 -24.17 23.69 19.84
CA THR A 206 -25.22 24.44 20.55
C THR A 206 -26.32 23.51 21.05
N GLU A 207 -26.83 22.64 20.17
CA GLU A 207 -27.84 21.65 20.53
C GLU A 207 -27.33 20.64 21.56
N ALA A 208 -26.05 20.26 21.47
CA ALA A 208 -25.42 19.36 22.43
C ALA A 208 -25.26 20.00 23.82
N LEU A 209 -24.96 21.30 23.86
CA LEU A 209 -24.90 22.07 25.12
C LEU A 209 -26.28 22.23 25.73
N ASP A 210 -27.24 22.69 24.95
CA ASP A 210 -28.66 22.89 25.40
C ASP A 210 -29.30 21.57 25.86
N GLY A 211 -28.95 20.49 25.17
CA GLY A 211 -29.38 19.13 25.48
C GLY A 211 -28.63 18.48 26.65
N HIS A 212 -27.69 19.12 27.30
CA HIS A 212 -26.84 18.56 28.36
C HIS A 212 -26.06 17.31 27.96
N LEU A 213 -25.64 17.21 26.68
CA LEU A 213 -24.74 16.18 26.21
C LEU A 213 -23.27 16.58 26.47
N ILE A 214 -22.98 17.90 26.47
CA ILE A 214 -21.66 18.45 26.75
C ILE A 214 -21.73 19.50 27.87
N ASP A 215 -20.58 19.86 28.45
CA ASP A 215 -20.48 20.80 29.57
C ASP A 215 -20.32 22.24 29.15
N LEU A 216 -19.66 22.49 28.01
CA LEU A 216 -19.37 23.84 27.54
C LEU A 216 -18.96 23.86 26.06
N VAL A 217 -19.08 25.05 25.47
CA VAL A 217 -18.52 25.38 24.16
C VAL A 217 -17.33 26.31 24.38
N ALA A 218 -16.21 26.05 23.66
CA ALA A 218 -15.00 26.86 23.71
C ALA A 218 -14.46 27.14 22.31
N ASN A 219 -13.92 28.35 22.07
CA ASN A 219 -13.42 28.74 20.75
C ASN A 219 -12.04 28.17 20.43
N SER A 220 -11.27 27.84 21.47
CA SER A 220 -9.92 27.29 21.37
C SER A 220 -9.58 26.49 22.62
N GLN A 221 -8.45 25.74 22.57
CA GLN A 221 -7.93 25.05 23.76
C GLN A 221 -7.63 26.07 24.90
N ASP A 222 -7.12 27.26 24.59
CA ASP A 222 -6.84 28.31 25.60
C ASP A 222 -8.13 28.82 26.25
N ASP A 223 -9.19 29.04 25.45
CA ASP A 223 -10.51 29.41 25.95
C ASP A 223 -11.10 28.32 26.82
N LEU A 224 -10.93 27.04 26.40
CA LEU A 224 -11.35 25.89 27.19
C LEU A 224 -10.66 25.85 28.55
N LEU A 225 -9.34 25.96 28.59
CA LEU A 225 -8.56 25.91 29.82
C LEU A 225 -8.91 27.09 30.76
N ALA A 226 -9.10 28.28 30.19
CA ALA A 226 -9.55 29.43 30.95
C ALA A 226 -10.93 29.24 31.59
N LYS A 227 -11.87 28.61 30.90
CA LYS A 227 -13.21 28.27 31.40
C LYS A 227 -13.21 27.14 32.43
N LEU A 228 -12.20 26.27 32.40
CA LEU A 228 -12.03 25.18 33.35
C LEU A 228 -11.24 25.55 34.59
N ASP A 229 -10.41 26.61 34.55
CA ASP A 229 -9.60 27.03 35.70
C ASP A 229 -10.49 27.38 36.91
N GLY A 230 -10.19 26.81 38.07
CA GLY A 230 -10.97 26.96 39.29
C GLY A 230 -12.28 26.20 39.33
N ARG A 231 -12.71 25.53 38.24
CA ARG A 231 -13.97 24.77 38.20
C ARG A 231 -13.84 23.46 38.99
N THR A 232 -14.85 23.16 39.79
CA THR A 232 -14.97 21.88 40.48
C THR A 232 -15.70 20.88 39.55
N ILE A 233 -15.09 19.74 39.29
CA ILE A 233 -15.66 18.64 38.50
C ILE A 233 -15.92 17.45 39.39
N LYS A 234 -16.98 16.68 39.04
CA LYS A 234 -17.31 15.41 39.67
C LYS A 234 -16.71 14.28 38.84
N ARG A 235 -15.92 13.45 39.48
CA ARG A 235 -15.30 12.27 38.88
C ARG A 235 -16.27 11.11 38.79
N PHE A 236 -15.92 10.09 37.99
CA PHE A 236 -16.76 8.88 37.81
C PHE A 236 -16.87 8.06 39.09
N ASP A 237 -15.87 8.04 39.95
CA ASP A 237 -15.88 7.39 41.28
C ASP A 237 -16.70 8.16 42.32
N GLY A 238 -17.24 9.33 41.97
CA GLY A 238 -18.03 10.22 42.84
C GLY A 238 -17.20 11.24 43.59
N SER A 239 -15.85 11.19 43.52
CA SER A 239 -14.98 12.22 44.10
C SER A 239 -15.16 13.57 43.36
N THR A 240 -14.71 14.67 43.97
CA THR A 240 -14.73 15.98 43.38
C THR A 240 -13.31 16.55 43.36
N VAL A 241 -12.93 17.14 42.23
CA VAL A 241 -11.61 17.74 42.03
C VAL A 241 -11.80 19.16 41.55
N GLN A 242 -11.13 20.11 42.20
CA GLN A 242 -11.03 21.50 41.71
C GLN A 242 -9.84 21.58 40.76
N LEU A 243 -10.09 22.00 39.51
CA LEU A 243 -9.05 22.16 38.51
C LEU A 243 -8.26 23.44 38.78
N ALA A 244 -6.95 23.34 38.89
CA ALA A 244 -6.03 24.45 38.98
C ALA A 244 -5.21 24.53 37.67
N LEU A 245 -5.70 25.30 36.71
CA LEU A 245 -5.17 25.37 35.36
C LEU A 245 -4.61 26.76 35.01
N HIS A 246 -4.27 27.55 36.01
CA HIS A 246 -3.72 28.86 35.78
C HIS A 246 -2.32 28.77 35.14
N ASN A 247 -2.21 29.25 33.90
CA ASN A 247 -0.98 29.18 33.10
C ASN A 247 -0.25 27.83 33.13
N PRO A 248 -0.92 26.74 32.74
CA PRO A 248 -0.37 25.41 32.89
C PRO A 248 0.75 25.13 31.89
N VAL A 249 1.67 24.26 32.27
CA VAL A 249 2.66 23.67 31.34
C VAL A 249 1.98 22.62 30.49
N ARG A 250 1.93 22.85 29.20
CA ARG A 250 1.38 21.89 28.24
C ARG A 250 2.44 20.90 27.78
N ILE A 251 2.16 19.64 27.91
CA ILE A 251 3.03 18.53 27.54
C ILE A 251 2.35 17.80 26.38
N PRO A 252 2.76 18.08 25.13
CA PRO A 252 2.21 17.33 24.00
C PRO A 252 2.70 15.88 24.06
N PHE A 253 1.77 14.95 24.12
CA PHE A 253 2.04 13.53 24.07
C PHE A 253 1.82 13.03 22.64
N SER A 254 2.86 12.41 22.06
CA SER A 254 2.83 11.91 20.67
C SER A 254 2.95 10.41 20.67
N MET A 255 2.33 9.78 19.68
CA MET A 255 2.49 8.34 19.44
C MET A 255 3.97 7.95 19.35
N SER A 256 4.34 6.84 19.94
CA SER A 256 5.65 6.21 19.77
C SER A 256 5.89 5.84 18.31
N PHE A 257 7.16 5.62 17.93
CA PHE A 257 7.48 5.20 16.56
C PHE A 257 6.73 3.93 16.15
N ARG A 258 6.59 2.96 17.06
CA ARG A 258 5.84 1.73 16.83
C ARG A 258 4.36 2.02 16.54
N GLN A 259 3.73 2.85 17.35
CA GLN A 259 2.32 3.24 17.18
C GLN A 259 2.12 4.00 15.87
N GLN A 260 2.99 4.96 15.55
CA GLN A 260 2.93 5.69 14.28
C GLN A 260 3.09 4.77 13.07
N PHE A 261 3.99 3.79 13.15
CA PHE A 261 4.20 2.81 12.09
C PHE A 261 2.96 1.93 11.89
N LEU A 262 2.40 1.38 12.97
CA LEU A 262 1.22 0.53 12.92
C LEU A 262 -0.02 1.28 12.43
N SER A 263 -0.26 2.49 12.92
CA SER A 263 -1.38 3.34 12.46
C SER A 263 -1.26 3.68 10.97
N ARG A 264 -0.03 3.90 10.46
CA ARG A 264 0.17 4.14 9.02
C ARG A 264 -0.09 2.90 8.15
N ILE A 265 0.21 1.71 8.65
CA ILE A 265 -0.05 0.44 7.92
C ILE A 265 -1.55 0.22 7.69
N VAL A 266 -2.37 0.66 8.63
CA VAL A 266 -3.84 0.53 8.55
C VAL A 266 -4.46 1.55 7.58
N GLN A 267 -3.72 2.54 7.10
CA GLN A 267 -4.24 3.46 6.08
C GLN A 267 -4.48 2.74 4.74
N PRO A 268 -5.59 3.04 4.03
CA PRO A 268 -5.93 2.39 2.75
C PRO A 268 -4.82 2.41 1.71
N ASP A 269 -4.10 3.54 1.62
CA ASP A 269 -2.98 3.71 0.68
C ASP A 269 -1.81 2.76 1.01
N ALA A 270 -1.45 2.66 2.28
CA ALA A 270 -0.37 1.78 2.74
C ALA A 270 -0.76 0.31 2.56
N PHE A 271 -2.00 -0.04 2.92
CA PHE A 271 -2.53 -1.38 2.71
C PHE A 271 -2.44 -1.81 1.24
N PHE A 272 -2.89 -0.97 0.30
CA PHE A 272 -2.81 -1.27 -1.14
C PHE A 272 -1.37 -1.48 -1.60
N ILE A 273 -0.43 -0.61 -1.20
CA ILE A 273 0.99 -0.74 -1.54
C ILE A 273 1.55 -2.05 -0.97
N LEU A 274 1.30 -2.35 0.31
CA LEU A 274 1.76 -3.58 0.96
C LEU A 274 1.22 -4.83 0.29
N LEU A 275 -0.06 -4.82 -0.11
CA LEU A 275 -0.70 -5.92 -0.83
C LEU A 275 0.00 -6.18 -2.17
N ILE A 276 0.22 -5.12 -2.96
CA ILE A 276 0.88 -5.24 -4.27
C ILE A 276 2.34 -5.69 -4.12
N VAL A 277 3.11 -5.07 -3.20
CA VAL A 277 4.50 -5.47 -2.94
C VAL A 277 4.57 -6.91 -2.43
N GLY A 278 3.62 -7.31 -1.58
CA GLY A 278 3.52 -8.66 -1.06
C GLY A 278 3.33 -9.71 -2.16
N VAL A 279 2.32 -9.53 -2.98
CA VAL A 279 2.00 -10.47 -4.07
C VAL A 279 3.13 -10.53 -5.09
N LEU A 280 3.70 -9.38 -5.47
CA LEU A 280 4.78 -9.34 -6.45
C LEU A 280 6.09 -9.90 -5.93
N GLY A 281 6.45 -9.60 -4.69
CA GLY A 281 7.66 -10.12 -4.08
C GLY A 281 7.64 -11.65 -4.05
N LEU A 282 6.52 -12.24 -3.65
CA LEU A 282 6.34 -13.70 -3.71
C LEU A 282 6.34 -14.22 -5.14
N TYR A 283 5.67 -13.55 -6.08
CA TYR A 283 5.67 -13.96 -7.49
C TYR A 283 7.10 -13.99 -8.08
N VAL A 284 7.92 -12.98 -7.78
CA VAL A 284 9.32 -12.93 -8.24
C VAL A 284 10.13 -14.08 -7.66
N GLU A 285 9.97 -14.39 -6.37
CA GLU A 285 10.65 -15.53 -5.72
C GLU A 285 10.26 -16.87 -6.33
N PHE A 286 8.96 -17.10 -6.56
CA PHE A 286 8.48 -18.35 -7.19
C PHE A 286 8.94 -18.51 -8.64
N THR A 287 9.08 -17.42 -9.39
CA THR A 287 9.51 -17.46 -10.79
C THR A 287 11.03 -17.48 -10.96
N HIS A 288 11.78 -16.99 -9.97
CA HIS A 288 13.23 -16.92 -9.97
C HIS A 288 13.79 -17.41 -8.61
N PRO A 289 13.68 -18.72 -8.32
CA PRO A 289 14.12 -19.27 -7.05
C PRO A 289 15.61 -18.99 -6.80
N GLY A 290 15.92 -18.54 -5.58
CA GLY A 290 17.26 -18.15 -5.14
C GLY A 290 17.51 -16.63 -5.05
N MET A 291 16.55 -15.80 -5.37
CA MET A 291 16.63 -14.35 -5.15
C MET A 291 16.25 -13.91 -3.74
N VAL A 292 15.99 -14.77 -2.81
CA VAL A 292 15.57 -14.63 -1.39
C VAL A 292 15.00 -13.26 -0.96
N ALA A 293 15.65 -12.15 -1.30
CA ALA A 293 15.25 -10.81 -0.87
C ALA A 293 13.82 -10.40 -1.30
N PRO A 294 13.37 -10.60 -2.57
CA PRO A 294 11.99 -10.29 -2.94
C PRO A 294 10.95 -11.12 -2.19
N GLY A 295 11.25 -12.40 -1.95
CA GLY A 295 10.37 -13.30 -1.20
C GLY A 295 10.22 -12.88 0.26
N VAL A 296 11.32 -12.50 0.92
CA VAL A 296 11.29 -12.02 2.31
C VAL A 296 10.52 -10.72 2.42
N VAL A 297 10.83 -9.73 1.58
CA VAL A 297 10.11 -8.44 1.56
C VAL A 297 8.65 -8.66 1.23
N GLY A 298 8.35 -9.50 0.23
CA GLY A 298 6.99 -9.84 -0.16
C GLY A 298 6.21 -10.52 0.97
N GLY A 299 6.82 -11.49 1.65
CA GLY A 299 6.23 -12.19 2.78
C GLY A 299 5.89 -11.25 3.95
N ILE A 300 6.83 -10.40 4.34
CA ILE A 300 6.60 -9.39 5.40
C ILE A 300 5.48 -8.44 4.98
N SER A 301 5.52 -7.89 3.75
CA SER A 301 4.50 -6.98 3.25
C SER A 301 3.11 -7.62 3.22
N LEU A 302 3.01 -8.91 2.86
CA LEU A 302 1.74 -9.62 2.85
C LEU A 302 1.19 -9.84 4.26
N VAL A 303 2.04 -10.20 5.24
CA VAL A 303 1.63 -10.32 6.65
C VAL A 303 1.10 -9.00 7.19
N LEU A 304 1.78 -7.87 6.89
CA LEU A 304 1.33 -6.54 7.29
C LEU A 304 0.03 -6.14 6.57
N ALA A 305 -0.12 -6.49 5.29
CA ALA A 305 -1.38 -6.29 4.56
C ALA A 305 -2.53 -7.11 5.15
N LEU A 306 -2.31 -8.35 5.57
CA LEU A 306 -3.31 -9.17 6.24
C LEU A 306 -3.72 -8.58 7.60
N TYR A 307 -2.75 -8.02 8.35
CA TYR A 307 -3.05 -7.30 9.58
C TYR A 307 -3.95 -6.08 9.30
N ALA A 308 -3.59 -5.24 8.32
CA ALA A 308 -4.41 -4.09 7.93
C ALA A 308 -5.81 -4.51 7.43
N MET A 309 -5.92 -5.61 6.68
CA MET A 309 -7.19 -6.14 6.18
C MET A 309 -8.14 -6.57 7.31
N HIS A 310 -7.61 -6.95 8.48
CA HIS A 310 -8.44 -7.29 9.63
C HIS A 310 -9.16 -6.07 10.22
N ILE A 311 -8.58 -4.89 10.05
CA ILE A 311 -9.09 -3.62 10.62
C ILE A 311 -9.88 -2.83 9.58
N LEU A 312 -9.42 -2.82 8.32
CA LEU A 312 -10.02 -2.04 7.25
C LEU A 312 -11.28 -2.70 6.65
N PRO A 313 -12.30 -1.93 6.25
CA PRO A 313 -13.45 -2.43 5.50
C PRO A 313 -13.07 -2.73 4.04
N VAL A 314 -12.44 -3.89 3.84
CA VAL A 314 -11.94 -4.31 2.52
C VAL A 314 -13.05 -4.90 1.67
N ALA A 315 -13.26 -4.37 0.46
CA ALA A 315 -14.25 -4.86 -0.49
C ALA A 315 -13.69 -6.03 -1.35
N PRO A 316 -14.31 -7.23 -1.38
CA PRO A 316 -13.85 -8.34 -2.22
C PRO A 316 -13.80 -8.00 -3.69
N THR A 317 -14.71 -7.14 -4.16
CA THR A 317 -14.70 -6.68 -5.56
C THR A 317 -13.37 -6.01 -5.92
N GLY A 318 -12.80 -5.22 -4.99
CA GLY A 318 -11.47 -4.60 -5.17
C GLY A 318 -10.37 -5.66 -5.27
N ILE A 319 -10.38 -6.65 -4.37
CA ILE A 319 -9.40 -7.76 -4.39
C ILE A 319 -9.50 -8.54 -5.69
N VAL A 320 -10.72 -8.93 -6.10
CA VAL A 320 -10.94 -9.69 -7.35
C VAL A 320 -10.43 -8.92 -8.57
N LEU A 321 -10.70 -7.61 -8.64
CA LEU A 321 -10.20 -6.76 -9.74
C LEU A 321 -8.68 -6.65 -9.75
N ILE A 322 -8.02 -6.58 -8.59
CA ILE A 322 -6.56 -6.56 -8.48
C ILE A 322 -5.97 -7.90 -8.92
N ILE A 323 -6.55 -9.02 -8.48
CA ILE A 323 -6.12 -10.37 -8.91
C ILE A 323 -6.29 -10.51 -10.43
N LEU A 324 -7.42 -10.07 -10.98
CA LEU A 324 -7.66 -10.05 -12.41
C LEU A 324 -6.61 -9.22 -13.15
N ALA A 325 -6.28 -8.02 -12.65
CA ALA A 325 -5.26 -7.15 -13.23
C ALA A 325 -3.90 -7.82 -13.29
N LEU A 326 -3.46 -8.41 -12.17
CA LEU A 326 -2.19 -9.15 -12.09
C LEU A 326 -2.19 -10.35 -13.04
N GLY A 327 -3.29 -11.08 -13.12
CA GLY A 327 -3.48 -12.18 -14.07
C GLY A 327 -3.35 -11.72 -15.53
N LEU A 328 -4.01 -10.59 -15.88
CA LEU A 328 -3.93 -10.01 -17.22
C LEU A 328 -2.50 -9.57 -17.57
N PHE A 329 -1.77 -8.96 -16.64
CA PHE A 329 -0.37 -8.59 -16.85
C PHE A 329 0.55 -9.81 -17.03
N ILE A 330 0.34 -10.89 -16.25
CA ILE A 330 1.10 -12.14 -16.40
C ILE A 330 0.82 -12.81 -17.76
N VAL A 331 -0.45 -12.83 -18.18
CA VAL A 331 -0.84 -13.39 -19.48
C VAL A 331 -0.27 -12.57 -20.63
N GLU A 332 -0.32 -11.24 -20.56
CA GLU A 332 0.29 -10.34 -21.56
C GLU A 332 1.80 -10.54 -21.66
N ALA A 333 2.50 -10.77 -20.53
CA ALA A 333 3.94 -11.05 -20.53
C ALA A 333 4.30 -12.39 -21.20
N LYS A 334 3.40 -13.38 -21.18
CA LYS A 334 3.58 -14.69 -21.81
C LYS A 334 3.08 -14.74 -23.26
N TYR A 335 1.92 -14.13 -23.50
CA TYR A 335 1.21 -14.18 -24.78
C TYR A 335 1.01 -12.75 -25.28
N THR A 336 1.72 -12.37 -26.34
CA THR A 336 1.64 -11.03 -26.92
C THR A 336 0.25 -10.78 -27.52
N SER A 337 -0.63 -10.10 -26.78
CA SER A 337 -1.96 -9.67 -27.26
C SER A 337 -1.95 -8.26 -27.87
N HIS A 338 -0.80 -7.73 -28.25
CA HIS A 338 -0.61 -6.39 -28.79
C HIS A 338 -1.05 -5.26 -27.84
N GLY A 339 -1.05 -5.53 -26.50
CA GLY A 339 -1.36 -4.55 -25.48
C GLY A 339 -2.81 -4.53 -25.00
N VAL A 340 -3.70 -5.31 -25.58
CA VAL A 340 -5.12 -5.34 -25.19
C VAL A 340 -5.28 -5.80 -23.73
N LEU A 341 -4.58 -6.88 -23.34
CA LEU A 341 -4.63 -7.38 -21.98
C LEU A 341 -3.93 -6.42 -20.99
N ALA A 342 -2.88 -5.71 -21.45
CA ALA A 342 -2.22 -4.69 -20.63
C ALA A 342 -3.17 -3.52 -20.31
N ILE A 343 -3.94 -3.03 -21.30
CA ILE A 343 -4.95 -1.99 -21.08
C ILE A 343 -6.03 -2.49 -20.12
N GLY A 344 -6.54 -3.70 -20.33
CA GLY A 344 -7.49 -4.33 -19.42
C GLY A 344 -6.94 -4.45 -17.99
N GLY A 345 -5.66 -4.84 -17.84
CA GLY A 345 -4.97 -4.91 -16.57
C GLY A 345 -4.83 -3.56 -15.87
N ILE A 346 -4.50 -2.49 -16.61
CA ILE A 346 -4.43 -1.11 -16.08
C ILE A 346 -5.79 -0.66 -15.54
N VAL A 347 -6.84 -0.82 -16.36
CA VAL A 347 -8.20 -0.44 -15.97
C VAL A 347 -8.65 -1.24 -14.75
N SER A 348 -8.43 -2.55 -14.76
CA SER A 348 -8.80 -3.44 -13.65
C SER A 348 -8.02 -3.13 -12.36
N MET A 349 -6.72 -2.81 -12.45
CA MET A 349 -5.89 -2.41 -11.30
C MET A 349 -6.37 -1.10 -10.70
N LEU A 350 -6.64 -0.09 -11.54
CA LEU A 350 -7.10 1.22 -11.09
C LEU A 350 -8.48 1.11 -10.41
N LEU A 351 -9.43 0.44 -11.05
CA LEU A 351 -10.75 0.21 -10.47
C LEU A 351 -10.66 -0.63 -9.19
N GLY A 352 -9.82 -1.66 -9.21
CA GLY A 352 -9.56 -2.51 -8.04
C GLY A 352 -9.00 -1.72 -6.87
N ALA A 353 -8.02 -0.84 -7.10
CA ALA A 353 -7.46 0.03 -6.06
C ALA A 353 -8.51 0.98 -5.47
N LEU A 354 -9.27 1.68 -6.32
CA LEU A 354 -10.31 2.64 -5.88
C LEU A 354 -11.49 1.96 -5.18
N MET A 355 -11.75 0.68 -5.48
CA MET A 355 -12.81 -0.10 -4.86
C MET A 355 -12.33 -0.99 -3.71
N LEU A 356 -11.02 -1.00 -3.40
CA LEU A 356 -10.40 -1.91 -2.45
C LEU A 356 -10.88 -1.68 -1.02
N VAL A 357 -10.95 -0.42 -0.61
CA VAL A 357 -11.43 -0.02 0.73
C VAL A 357 -12.61 0.92 0.54
N ARG A 358 -13.71 0.62 1.21
CA ARG A 358 -14.92 1.44 1.23
C ARG A 358 -15.34 1.69 2.66
N SER A 359 -15.00 2.84 3.19
CA SER A 359 -15.56 3.28 4.46
C SER A 359 -16.83 4.10 4.19
N PRO A 360 -18.02 3.64 4.62
CA PRO A 360 -19.26 4.38 4.43
C PRO A 360 -19.30 5.67 5.22
N LEU A 361 -18.49 5.80 6.28
CA LEU A 361 -18.49 6.94 7.21
C LEU A 361 -17.45 8.01 6.86
N THR A 362 -16.30 7.61 6.28
CA THR A 362 -15.16 8.52 6.11
C THR A 362 -14.89 8.90 4.67
N HIS A 363 -15.50 8.22 3.69
CA HIS A 363 -15.10 8.25 2.29
C HIS A 363 -13.60 7.89 2.11
N ALA A 364 -12.98 7.32 3.16
CA ALA A 364 -11.60 6.87 3.12
C ALA A 364 -11.48 5.67 2.17
N GLY A 365 -10.66 5.82 1.19
CA GLY A 365 -10.33 4.81 0.20
C GLY A 365 -8.92 5.02 -0.30
N VAL A 366 -8.44 4.14 -1.16
CA VAL A 366 -7.14 4.34 -1.80
C VAL A 366 -7.18 5.62 -2.63
N SER A 367 -6.23 6.52 -2.39
CA SER A 367 -6.15 7.79 -3.09
C SER A 367 -5.85 7.57 -4.58
N LEU A 368 -6.44 8.41 -5.45
CA LEU A 368 -6.19 8.35 -6.89
C LEU A 368 -4.68 8.50 -7.21
N GLY A 369 -3.97 9.31 -6.41
CA GLY A 369 -2.53 9.51 -6.56
C GLY A 369 -1.74 8.22 -6.34
N VAL A 370 -2.04 7.47 -5.29
CA VAL A 370 -1.40 6.18 -4.99
C VAL A 370 -1.83 5.12 -6.00
N ALA A 371 -3.13 5.05 -6.34
CA ALA A 371 -3.62 4.11 -7.34
C ALA A 371 -2.91 4.29 -8.69
N LEU A 372 -2.76 5.52 -9.18
CA LEU A 372 -2.00 5.84 -10.38
C LEU A 372 -0.50 5.62 -10.20
N GLY A 373 0.07 6.02 -9.06
CA GLY A 373 1.49 5.87 -8.73
C GLY A 373 1.96 4.42 -8.71
N VAL A 374 1.07 3.46 -8.40
CA VAL A 374 1.34 2.02 -8.48
C VAL A 374 1.04 1.48 -9.87
N THR A 375 -0.10 1.84 -10.46
CA THR A 375 -0.56 1.27 -11.74
C THR A 375 0.30 1.70 -12.93
N LEU A 376 0.72 2.98 -13.01
CA LEU A 376 1.50 3.50 -14.14
C LEU A 376 2.90 2.89 -14.28
N PRO A 377 3.70 2.72 -13.22
CA PRO A 377 4.97 2.00 -13.32
C PRO A 377 4.79 0.56 -13.81
N PHE A 378 3.74 -0.12 -13.35
CA PHE A 378 3.38 -1.45 -13.85
C PHE A 378 3.12 -1.45 -15.34
N ALA A 379 2.28 -0.53 -15.80
CA ALA A 379 1.97 -0.36 -17.21
C ALA A 379 3.23 -0.10 -18.04
N LEU A 380 4.10 0.79 -17.57
CA LEU A 380 5.36 1.11 -18.24
C LEU A 380 6.30 -0.10 -18.33
N ILE A 381 6.41 -0.89 -17.26
CA ILE A 381 7.20 -2.12 -17.25
C ILE A 381 6.64 -3.12 -18.26
N VAL A 382 5.33 -3.36 -18.28
CA VAL A 382 4.68 -4.27 -19.23
C VAL A 382 4.90 -3.80 -20.67
N ILE A 383 4.71 -2.51 -20.95
CA ILE A 383 4.94 -1.91 -22.27
C ILE A 383 6.42 -2.04 -22.69
N PHE A 384 7.35 -1.80 -21.77
CA PHE A 384 8.78 -1.94 -22.03
C PHE A 384 9.17 -3.39 -22.34
N LEU A 385 8.69 -4.35 -21.53
CA LEU A 385 8.91 -5.77 -21.77
C LEU A 385 8.30 -6.21 -23.10
N MET A 386 7.10 -5.72 -23.43
CA MET A 386 6.48 -5.99 -24.73
C MET A 386 7.34 -5.50 -25.89
N ARG A 387 7.88 -4.26 -25.82
CA ARG A 387 8.78 -3.73 -26.85
C ARG A 387 10.04 -4.58 -27.00
N LEU A 388 10.59 -5.09 -25.89
CA LEU A 388 11.75 -5.99 -25.93
C LEU A 388 11.43 -7.31 -26.62
N VAL A 389 10.28 -7.91 -26.33
CA VAL A 389 9.82 -9.17 -26.96
C VAL A 389 9.59 -8.97 -28.45
N LEU A 390 8.89 -7.89 -28.84
CA LEU A 390 8.65 -7.57 -30.26
C LEU A 390 9.97 -7.34 -31.00
N LYS A 391 10.91 -6.60 -30.42
CA LYS A 391 12.24 -6.37 -30.98
C LYS A 391 13.04 -7.68 -31.09
N SER A 392 12.93 -8.58 -30.09
CA SER A 392 13.59 -9.89 -30.12
C SER A 392 13.04 -10.78 -31.24
N ARG A 393 11.74 -10.72 -31.52
CA ARG A 393 11.12 -11.48 -32.63
C ARG A 393 11.51 -10.95 -34.01
N SER A 394 11.84 -9.67 -34.12
CA SER A 394 12.31 -9.08 -35.38
C SER A 394 13.80 -9.37 -35.66
N TRP A 395 14.52 -9.92 -34.71
CA TRP A 395 15.89 -10.37 -34.93
C TRP A 395 15.85 -11.67 -35.73
N LYS A 396 16.33 -11.58 -36.96
CA LYS A 396 16.56 -12.79 -37.75
C LYS A 396 17.53 -13.67 -36.97
N PRO A 397 17.25 -14.97 -36.81
CA PRO A 397 18.17 -15.87 -36.14
C PRO A 397 19.52 -15.82 -36.87
N SER A 398 20.56 -15.31 -36.19
CA SER A 398 21.91 -15.25 -36.75
C SER A 398 22.63 -16.59 -36.73
N MET A 399 21.93 -17.66 -36.36
CA MET A 399 22.42 -19.04 -36.37
C MET A 399 21.47 -19.90 -37.23
N GLY A 400 21.65 -19.84 -38.49
CA GLY A 400 20.91 -20.68 -39.43
C GLY A 400 21.73 -20.93 -40.68
N ARG A 401 21.41 -22.00 -41.38
CA ARG A 401 22.03 -22.40 -42.67
C ARG A 401 21.99 -21.30 -43.72
N GLU A 402 21.11 -20.31 -43.57
CA GLU A 402 20.99 -19.13 -44.46
C GLU A 402 22.19 -18.19 -44.40
N GLN A 403 23.05 -18.25 -43.36
CA GLN A 403 24.30 -17.46 -43.28
C GLN A 403 25.34 -17.89 -44.33
N PHE A 404 25.22 -19.10 -44.86
CA PHE A 404 26.18 -19.60 -45.82
C PHE A 404 25.90 -19.13 -47.27
N VAL A 405 24.65 -18.75 -47.54
CA VAL A 405 24.29 -18.24 -48.86
C VAL A 405 24.96 -16.87 -49.13
N GLY A 406 25.65 -16.78 -50.24
CA GLY A 406 26.42 -15.62 -50.63
C GLY A 406 27.85 -15.57 -50.08
N THR A 407 28.27 -16.50 -49.20
CA THR A 407 29.65 -16.56 -48.69
C THR A 407 30.58 -17.24 -49.71
N ILE A 408 31.86 -16.89 -49.63
CA ILE A 408 32.90 -17.50 -50.48
C ILE A 408 33.50 -18.68 -49.72
N ALA A 409 33.58 -19.83 -50.39
CA ALA A 409 34.25 -21.04 -49.92
C ALA A 409 35.41 -21.40 -50.85
N GLU A 410 36.41 -22.10 -50.33
CA GLU A 410 37.56 -22.60 -51.09
C GLU A 410 37.33 -24.08 -51.42
N VAL A 411 37.48 -24.44 -52.67
CA VAL A 411 37.43 -25.83 -53.14
C VAL A 411 38.67 -26.56 -52.64
N THR A 412 38.46 -27.64 -51.88
CA THR A 412 39.54 -28.49 -51.31
C THR A 412 39.62 -29.86 -51.98
N SER A 413 38.66 -30.19 -52.81
CA SER A 413 38.69 -31.32 -53.69
C SER A 413 37.91 -30.96 -54.96
N ALA A 414 38.55 -31.05 -56.12
CA ALA A 414 37.96 -30.67 -57.40
C ALA A 414 36.55 -31.22 -57.59
N LEU A 415 35.62 -30.40 -58.07
CA LEU A 415 34.25 -30.83 -58.37
C LEU A 415 34.29 -31.60 -59.70
N VAL A 416 34.17 -32.94 -59.61
CA VAL A 416 34.18 -33.87 -60.72
C VAL A 416 32.78 -34.39 -61.03
N LYS A 417 32.56 -34.81 -62.27
CA LYS A 417 31.25 -35.26 -62.73
C LYS A 417 30.74 -36.49 -61.96
N THR A 418 29.52 -36.40 -61.45
CA THR A 418 28.89 -37.53 -60.74
C THR A 418 28.57 -38.64 -61.70
N ALA A 419 28.45 -39.89 -61.21
CA ALA A 419 28.13 -41.07 -61.99
C ALA A 419 26.82 -40.95 -62.80
N ASP A 420 25.88 -40.15 -62.30
CA ASP A 420 24.57 -39.88 -62.94
C ASP A 420 24.63 -38.78 -64.00
N GLY A 421 25.77 -38.13 -64.18
CA GLY A 421 26.10 -37.24 -65.31
C GLY A 421 25.50 -35.85 -65.30
N GLU A 422 24.68 -35.45 -64.31
CA GLU A 422 23.97 -34.17 -64.28
C GLU A 422 24.68 -33.06 -63.51
N MET A 423 25.45 -33.40 -62.46
CA MET A 423 26.11 -32.44 -61.58
C MET A 423 27.57 -32.79 -61.34
N PHE A 424 28.34 -31.79 -60.88
CA PHE A 424 29.74 -31.95 -60.45
C PHE A 424 29.78 -31.88 -58.94
N GLU A 425 30.43 -32.85 -58.30
CA GLU A 425 30.51 -32.96 -56.84
C GLU A 425 31.95 -32.94 -56.34
N GLY A 426 32.17 -32.30 -55.19
CA GLY A 426 33.46 -32.18 -54.53
C GLY A 426 33.32 -31.70 -53.09
N MET A 427 34.43 -31.25 -52.53
CA MET A 427 34.49 -30.72 -51.17
C MET A 427 34.94 -29.27 -51.16
N VAL A 428 34.29 -28.46 -50.32
CA VAL A 428 34.70 -27.07 -50.13
C VAL A 428 34.92 -26.80 -48.63
N ARG A 429 35.81 -25.87 -48.31
CA ARG A 429 36.09 -25.38 -46.97
C ARG A 429 35.38 -24.04 -46.78
N LEU A 430 34.43 -24.04 -45.84
CA LEU A 430 33.65 -22.86 -45.49
C LEU A 430 33.74 -22.64 -43.97
N ASN A 431 34.23 -21.48 -43.53
CA ASN A 431 34.39 -21.11 -42.10
C ASN A 431 35.15 -22.17 -41.28
N GLY A 432 36.17 -22.82 -41.87
CA GLY A 432 37.00 -23.82 -41.22
C GLY A 432 36.43 -25.24 -41.19
N ALA A 433 35.23 -25.45 -41.71
CA ALA A 433 34.59 -26.77 -41.83
C ALA A 433 34.54 -27.22 -43.27
N TYR A 434 34.62 -28.56 -43.49
CA TYR A 434 34.52 -29.17 -44.81
C TYR A 434 33.06 -29.50 -45.12
N TRP A 435 32.61 -29.08 -46.30
CA TRP A 435 31.24 -29.30 -46.79
C TRP A 435 31.23 -29.98 -48.12
N ARG A 436 30.28 -30.85 -48.33
CA ARG A 436 29.98 -31.39 -49.65
C ARG A 436 29.41 -30.30 -50.53
N ALA A 437 29.93 -30.13 -51.74
CA ALA A 437 29.48 -29.10 -52.66
C ALA A 437 29.14 -29.72 -54.02
N VAL A 438 28.11 -29.17 -54.65
CA VAL A 438 27.67 -29.51 -55.99
C VAL A 438 27.61 -28.25 -56.85
N ALA A 439 28.02 -28.39 -58.11
CA ALA A 439 27.96 -27.35 -59.11
C ALA A 439 27.50 -27.87 -60.47
N ARG A 440 27.12 -26.95 -61.36
CA ARG A 440 26.71 -27.31 -62.72
C ARG A 440 27.89 -27.47 -63.70
N GLU A 441 29.07 -27.12 -63.30
CA GLU A 441 30.30 -27.14 -64.08
C GLU A 441 31.48 -27.65 -63.24
N ALA A 442 32.53 -28.13 -63.92
CA ALA A 442 33.74 -28.62 -63.26
C ALA A 442 34.52 -27.43 -62.70
N ILE A 443 34.86 -27.53 -61.40
CA ILE A 443 35.62 -26.49 -60.70
C ILE A 443 36.89 -27.13 -60.14
N PRO A 444 38.08 -26.63 -60.51
CA PRO A 444 39.34 -27.18 -60.05
C PRO A 444 39.59 -26.91 -58.56
N ASP A 445 40.47 -27.73 -57.98
CA ASP A 445 40.93 -27.57 -56.61
C ASP A 445 41.64 -26.22 -56.42
N GLY A 446 41.50 -25.63 -55.25
CA GLY A 446 42.04 -24.31 -54.91
C GLY A 446 41.22 -23.10 -55.41
N SER A 447 40.16 -23.33 -56.20
CA SER A 447 39.26 -22.27 -56.69
C SER A 447 38.37 -21.74 -55.61
N HIS A 448 37.95 -20.46 -55.76
CA HIS A 448 36.96 -19.85 -54.87
C HIS A 448 35.58 -19.97 -55.51
N VAL A 449 34.62 -20.40 -54.70
CA VAL A 449 33.20 -20.58 -55.09
C VAL A 449 32.28 -19.81 -54.16
N ARG A 450 31.16 -19.37 -54.71
CA ARG A 450 30.12 -18.72 -53.93
C ARG A 450 28.98 -19.71 -53.68
N VAL A 451 28.55 -19.78 -52.41
CA VAL A 451 27.42 -20.60 -52.03
C VAL A 451 26.12 -19.90 -52.48
N VAL A 452 25.33 -20.56 -53.32
CA VAL A 452 24.06 -20.03 -53.86
C VAL A 452 22.88 -20.55 -53.03
N SER A 453 22.91 -21.82 -52.67
CA SER A 453 21.90 -22.43 -51.81
C SER A 453 22.47 -23.68 -51.12
N PHE A 454 21.73 -24.27 -50.22
CA PHE A 454 22.12 -25.54 -49.62
C PHE A 454 20.91 -26.45 -49.48
N GLU A 455 21.14 -27.73 -49.59
CA GLU A 455 20.12 -28.77 -49.39
C GLU A 455 20.70 -29.86 -48.46
N GLY A 456 20.08 -30.01 -47.29
CA GLY A 456 20.60 -30.92 -46.27
C GLY A 456 21.99 -30.51 -45.75
N LEU A 457 23.01 -31.27 -46.07
CA LEU A 457 24.43 -31.05 -45.76
C LEU A 457 25.28 -30.71 -47.02
N THR A 458 24.64 -30.48 -48.16
CA THR A 458 25.29 -30.20 -49.44
C THR A 458 25.10 -28.73 -49.82
N LEU A 459 26.18 -28.08 -50.22
CA LEU A 459 26.18 -26.69 -50.69
C LEU A 459 26.08 -26.68 -52.22
N HIS A 460 25.19 -25.90 -52.77
CA HIS A 460 25.14 -25.57 -54.17
C HIS A 460 26.03 -24.36 -54.41
N VAL A 461 27.06 -24.51 -55.26
CA VAL A 461 28.08 -23.48 -55.47
C VAL A 461 28.23 -23.11 -56.94
N VAL A 462 28.68 -21.85 -57.17
CA VAL A 462 29.09 -21.34 -58.48
C VAL A 462 30.44 -20.72 -58.39
N PRO A 463 31.24 -20.67 -59.46
CA PRO A 463 32.53 -19.98 -59.47
C PRO A 463 32.39 -18.51 -59.03
N ALA A 464 33.31 -18.02 -58.22
CA ALA A 464 33.20 -16.65 -57.65
C ALA A 464 33.27 -15.58 -58.74
N GLU A 465 33.94 -15.86 -59.89
CA GLU A 465 34.13 -14.92 -61.00
C GLU A 465 32.86 -14.70 -61.84
N HIS A 466 31.87 -15.58 -61.80
CA HIS A 466 30.60 -15.46 -62.58
C HIS A 466 29.54 -14.54 -61.93
N SER A 467 29.80 -13.97 -60.79
CA SER A 467 28.78 -13.19 -60.03
C SER A 467 28.64 -11.72 -60.49
N ALA A 468 29.35 -11.27 -61.52
CA ALA A 468 29.23 -9.89 -62.01
C ALA A 468 28.11 -9.65 -63.02
N LEU A 469 27.42 -10.71 -63.48
CA LEU A 469 26.43 -10.63 -64.56
C LEU A 469 24.97 -10.97 -64.17
N ALA A 470 24.70 -11.18 -62.90
CA ALA A 470 23.30 -11.38 -62.42
C ALA A 470 22.96 -10.34 -61.37
N LYS A 471 22.63 -9.10 -61.81
CA LYS A 471 21.85 -8.12 -61.09
C LYS A 471 20.46 -8.00 -61.71
#